data_0a8511fad33e46fb98f83ea8db55d1cf
#
_entry.id   0a8511fad33e46fb98f83ea8db55d1cf
#
_cell.length_a   1.000
_cell.length_b   1.000
_cell.length_c   1.000
_cell.angle_alpha   90.00
_cell.angle_beta   90.00
_cell.angle_gamma   90.00
#
_symmetry.space_group_name_H-M   'P 1'
#
loop_
_entity.id
_entity.type
_entity.pdbx_description
1 polymer ?
#
loop_
_entity_poly.entity_id
_entity_poly.type
_entity_poly.pdbx_seq_one_letter_code
_entity_poly.pdbx_strand_id
1 'polypeptide(L)'
;MNHGIDIATLGDYADPRPVVQLARAAEAAGWQALFVWDHLAFAWGVPSGDPWVILAAVAQATQQLKLGTAITPLPRRRPHVLANTVASLDLLSEGRVILGVGLGGVPQEYTAFGEEENAQHRAQRLDEGLEVLDRLWSGEQVTHHGTHYTVSDVTLAPLPLQRPRVPILMCPVAWATAARITQGSPDGTPQAKAK
;
A
#
# COMPACT_ATOMS: atom_id res chain seq x y z
N MET A 1 8.86 19.84 -10.26
CA MET A 1 9.42 18.61 -9.63
C MET A 1 8.49 18.25 -8.49
N ASN A 2 8.02 17.02 -8.41
CA ASN A 2 7.09 16.62 -7.33
C ASN A 2 7.90 16.12 -6.13
N HIS A 3 7.60 16.62 -4.94
CA HIS A 3 8.27 16.25 -3.71
C HIS A 3 7.30 15.57 -2.75
N GLY A 4 7.74 14.47 -2.11
CA GLY A 4 7.01 13.76 -1.08
C GLY A 4 7.88 13.55 0.15
N ILE A 5 7.22 13.39 1.30
CA ILE A 5 7.86 13.01 2.57
C ILE A 5 7.58 11.53 2.80
N ASP A 6 8.59 10.79 3.25
CA ASP A 6 8.45 9.42 3.70
C ASP A 6 8.80 9.32 5.19
N ILE A 7 7.91 8.74 6.00
CA ILE A 7 8.00 8.73 7.46
C ILE A 7 8.02 7.29 7.96
N ALA A 8 9.06 6.96 8.71
CA ALA A 8 9.04 5.76 9.54
C ALA A 8 8.04 5.96 10.70
N THR A 9 6.96 5.20 10.73
CA THR A 9 5.93 5.24 11.77
C THR A 9 6.40 4.53 13.06
N LEU A 10 7.60 4.90 13.52
CA LEU A 10 8.32 4.28 14.62
C LEU A 10 8.62 5.30 15.72
N GLY A 11 8.81 4.82 16.94
CA GLY A 11 9.11 5.69 18.08
C GLY A 11 8.04 6.74 18.30
N ASP A 12 8.40 8.01 18.29
CA ASP A 12 7.47 9.11 18.50
C ASP A 12 6.40 9.22 17.39
N TYR A 13 6.73 8.78 16.17
CA TYR A 13 5.79 8.74 15.04
C TYR A 13 4.88 7.49 15.02
N ALA A 14 4.95 6.62 16.03
CA ALA A 14 3.95 5.60 16.26
C ALA A 14 2.60 6.19 16.71
N ASP A 15 2.64 7.37 17.33
CA ASP A 15 1.45 8.17 17.62
C ASP A 15 1.02 8.95 16.36
N PRO A 16 -0.25 8.86 15.93
CA PRO A 16 -0.74 9.62 14.78
C PRO A 16 -0.63 11.13 14.91
N ARG A 17 -0.68 11.67 16.12
CA ARG A 17 -0.75 13.12 16.38
C ARG A 17 0.46 13.92 15.84
N PRO A 18 1.73 13.54 16.10
CA PRO A 18 2.89 14.19 15.49
C PRO A 18 2.88 14.08 13.97
N VAL A 19 2.47 12.93 13.41
CA VAL A 19 2.40 12.73 11.95
C VAL A 19 1.37 13.66 11.31
N VAL A 20 0.22 13.86 11.95
CA VAL A 20 -0.81 14.82 11.50
C VAL A 20 -0.29 16.26 11.51
N GLN A 21 0.46 16.66 12.55
CA GLN A 21 1.06 17.99 12.61
C GLN A 21 2.07 18.20 11.47
N LEU A 22 2.92 17.19 11.22
CA LEU A 22 3.88 17.22 10.12
C LEU A 22 3.17 17.27 8.75
N ALA A 23 2.11 16.48 8.57
CA ALA A 23 1.34 16.48 7.32
C ALA A 23 0.72 17.85 6.99
N ARG A 24 0.15 18.54 7.99
CA ARG A 24 -0.36 19.90 7.84
C ARG A 24 0.74 20.88 7.47
N ALA A 25 1.89 20.81 8.14
CA ALA A 25 3.03 21.67 7.84
C ALA A 25 3.59 21.41 6.44
N ALA A 26 3.66 20.14 6.03
CA ALA A 26 4.09 19.74 4.69
C ALA A 26 3.14 20.29 3.60
N GLU A 27 1.85 20.11 3.78
CA GLU A 27 0.85 20.64 2.84
C GLU A 27 0.93 22.16 2.73
N ALA A 28 1.02 22.87 3.85
CA ALA A 28 1.18 24.32 3.88
C ALA A 28 2.48 24.79 3.20
N ALA A 29 3.54 24.00 3.23
CA ALA A 29 4.81 24.22 2.56
C ALA A 29 4.82 23.81 1.08
N GLY A 30 3.70 23.29 0.54
CA GLY A 30 3.56 22.92 -0.86
C GLY A 30 4.11 21.55 -1.23
N TRP A 31 4.32 20.65 -0.25
CA TRP A 31 4.65 19.26 -0.53
C TRP A 31 3.44 18.54 -1.12
N GLN A 32 3.67 17.61 -2.04
CA GLN A 32 2.60 16.94 -2.80
C GLN A 32 2.18 15.60 -2.24
N ALA A 33 3.04 14.93 -1.46
CA ALA A 33 2.75 13.60 -0.95
C ALA A 33 3.37 13.35 0.43
N LEU A 34 2.72 12.48 1.21
CA LEU A 34 3.24 11.90 2.44
C LEU A 34 3.05 10.38 2.38
N PHE A 35 4.13 9.66 2.61
CA PHE A 35 4.15 8.22 2.70
C PHE A 35 4.54 7.78 4.10
N VAL A 36 4.06 6.62 4.51
CA VAL A 36 4.37 6.01 5.81
C VAL A 36 4.82 4.56 5.66
N TRP A 37 5.64 4.11 6.58
CA TRP A 37 6.08 2.72 6.63
C TRP A 37 5.03 1.81 7.26
N ASP A 38 4.94 0.57 6.77
CA ASP A 38 4.11 -0.49 7.33
C ASP A 38 5.00 -1.56 7.97
N HIS A 39 5.46 -1.27 9.18
CA HIS A 39 6.30 -2.15 9.99
C HIS A 39 5.68 -2.46 11.34
N LEU A 40 5.96 -3.65 11.87
CA LEU A 40 5.58 -4.05 13.23
C LEU A 40 6.67 -3.75 14.26
N ALA A 41 7.82 -3.33 13.85
CA ALA A 41 8.98 -2.76 14.60
C ALA A 41 9.39 -3.42 15.94
N PHE A 42 8.65 -4.43 16.44
CA PHE A 42 9.02 -5.15 17.66
C PHE A 42 10.44 -5.76 17.58
N ALA A 43 10.88 -6.12 16.36
CA ALA A 43 12.23 -6.62 16.10
C ALA A 43 13.33 -5.60 16.43
N TRP A 44 13.00 -4.32 16.51
CA TRP A 44 13.93 -3.24 16.82
C TRP A 44 13.72 -2.66 18.21
N GLY A 45 12.81 -3.21 19.01
CA GLY A 45 12.54 -2.78 20.36
C GLY A 45 11.93 -1.37 20.48
N VAL A 46 11.31 -0.87 19.39
CA VAL A 46 10.66 0.44 19.36
C VAL A 46 9.18 0.29 19.02
N PRO A 47 8.30 1.19 19.49
CA PRO A 47 6.90 1.19 19.11
C PRO A 47 6.72 1.40 17.60
N SER A 48 5.68 0.81 17.02
CA SER A 48 5.24 1.10 15.65
C SER A 48 3.74 1.42 15.63
N GLY A 49 3.37 2.43 14.85
CA GLY A 49 1.97 2.79 14.62
C GLY A 49 1.40 2.03 13.43
N ASP A 50 0.09 1.73 13.47
CA ASP A 50 -0.59 1.19 12.30
C ASP A 50 -0.68 2.26 11.20
N PRO A 51 -0.16 1.99 9.99
CA PRO A 51 -0.11 2.99 8.92
C PRO A 51 -1.48 3.45 8.46
N TRP A 52 -2.48 2.57 8.47
CA TRP A 52 -3.81 2.89 7.97
C TRP A 52 -4.58 3.80 8.93
N VAL A 53 -4.38 3.63 10.24
CA VAL A 53 -4.91 4.53 11.26
C VAL A 53 -4.25 5.92 11.13
N ILE A 54 -2.93 5.96 10.96
CA ILE A 54 -2.17 7.20 10.77
C ILE A 54 -2.63 7.91 9.49
N LEU A 55 -2.72 7.21 8.36
CA LEU A 55 -3.16 7.77 7.10
C LEU A 55 -4.61 8.27 7.14
N ALA A 56 -5.50 7.61 7.88
CA ALA A 56 -6.87 8.10 8.08
C ALA A 56 -6.89 9.41 8.85
N ALA A 57 -6.06 9.55 9.89
CA ALA A 57 -5.91 10.82 10.62
C ALA A 57 -5.33 11.93 9.74
N VAL A 58 -4.32 11.62 8.91
CA VAL A 58 -3.74 12.55 7.94
C VAL A 58 -4.77 12.96 6.88
N ALA A 59 -5.56 12.02 6.37
CA ALA A 59 -6.60 12.28 5.37
C ALA A 59 -7.61 13.33 5.85
N GLN A 60 -8.02 13.25 7.13
CA GLN A 60 -8.94 14.21 7.73
C GLN A 60 -8.30 15.57 8.04
N ALA A 61 -6.99 15.63 8.15
CA ALA A 61 -6.27 16.82 8.55
C ALA A 61 -5.72 17.64 7.38
N THR A 62 -5.76 17.10 6.16
CA THR A 62 -5.21 17.68 4.92
C THR A 62 -6.25 17.65 3.80
N GLN A 63 -6.05 18.46 2.75
CA GLN A 63 -7.02 18.61 1.66
C GLN A 63 -6.47 18.18 0.30
N GLN A 64 -5.18 18.35 0.04
CA GLN A 64 -4.58 18.14 -1.28
C GLN A 64 -3.43 17.11 -1.26
N LEU A 65 -2.82 16.91 -0.09
CA LEU A 65 -1.68 16.04 0.07
C LEU A 65 -2.03 14.61 -0.33
N LYS A 66 -1.34 14.04 -1.32
CA LYS A 66 -1.41 12.60 -1.61
C LYS A 66 -0.85 11.83 -0.42
N LEU A 67 -1.45 10.69 -0.12
CA LEU A 67 -1.07 9.90 1.05
C LEU A 67 -1.02 8.41 0.72
N GLY A 68 -0.10 7.70 1.32
CA GLY A 68 0.06 6.29 1.02
C GLY A 68 1.12 5.58 1.86
N THR A 69 1.42 4.37 1.47
CA THR A 69 2.46 3.57 2.12
C THR A 69 3.71 3.44 1.25
N ALA A 70 4.88 3.47 1.87
CA ALA A 70 6.15 3.16 1.23
C ALA A 70 6.97 2.23 2.15
N ILE A 71 6.59 0.97 2.18
CA ILE A 71 5.57 0.18 1.45
C ILE A 71 4.74 -0.65 2.43
N THR A 72 3.55 -1.10 1.98
CA THR A 72 2.83 -2.19 2.65
C THR A 72 3.35 -3.54 2.14
N PRO A 73 3.84 -4.42 3.02
CA PRO A 73 4.19 -5.79 2.66
C PRO A 73 2.91 -6.60 2.40
N LEU A 74 2.46 -6.62 1.15
CA LEU A 74 1.20 -7.29 0.78
C LEU A 74 1.16 -8.77 1.18
N PRO A 75 2.26 -9.56 1.13
CA PRO A 75 2.25 -10.95 1.57
C PRO A 75 1.86 -11.16 3.03
N ARG A 76 2.03 -10.14 3.88
CA ARG A 76 1.63 -10.13 5.30
C ARG A 76 0.17 -9.73 5.49
N ARG A 77 -0.49 -9.23 4.46
CA ARG A 77 -1.87 -8.74 4.51
C ARG A 77 -2.83 -9.68 3.82
N ARG A 78 -4.07 -9.76 4.31
CA ARG A 78 -5.17 -10.41 3.58
C ARG A 78 -5.65 -9.49 2.46
N PRO A 79 -5.59 -9.89 1.15
CA PRO A 79 -5.91 -8.98 0.05
C PRO A 79 -7.30 -8.35 0.14
N HIS A 80 -8.31 -9.13 0.52
CA HIS A 80 -9.69 -8.61 0.64
C HIS A 80 -9.84 -7.60 1.79
N VAL A 81 -9.11 -7.76 2.90
CA VAL A 81 -9.11 -6.78 4.00
C VAL A 81 -8.41 -5.51 3.53
N LEU A 82 -7.24 -5.64 2.88
CA LEU A 82 -6.51 -4.50 2.35
C LEU A 82 -7.32 -3.76 1.27
N ALA A 83 -8.00 -4.49 0.37
CA ALA A 83 -8.87 -3.89 -0.64
C ALA A 83 -9.93 -2.98 -0.02
N ASN A 84 -10.60 -3.46 1.03
CA ASN A 84 -11.61 -2.69 1.75
C ASN A 84 -11.01 -1.49 2.51
N THR A 85 -9.88 -1.69 3.19
CA THR A 85 -9.18 -0.62 3.92
C THR A 85 -8.77 0.52 2.97
N VAL A 86 -8.15 0.17 1.84
CA VAL A 86 -7.70 1.15 0.84
C VAL A 86 -8.89 1.86 0.19
N ALA A 87 -9.96 1.14 -0.15
CA ALA A 87 -11.17 1.75 -0.71
C ALA A 87 -11.81 2.74 0.27
N SER A 88 -11.90 2.37 1.55
CA SER A 88 -12.43 3.24 2.60
C SER A 88 -11.58 4.50 2.80
N LEU A 89 -10.25 4.34 2.80
CA LEU A 89 -9.32 5.46 2.91
C LEU A 89 -9.37 6.36 1.67
N ASP A 90 -9.55 5.77 0.49
CA ASP A 90 -9.66 6.53 -0.76
C ASP A 90 -10.93 7.40 -0.78
N LEU A 91 -12.06 6.85 -0.30
CA LEU A 91 -13.28 7.62 -0.07
C LEU A 91 -13.06 8.75 0.95
N LEU A 92 -12.47 8.42 2.11
CA LEU A 92 -12.23 9.37 3.20
C LEU A 92 -11.32 10.53 2.76
N SER A 93 -10.36 10.23 1.91
CA SER A 93 -9.37 11.19 1.39
C SER A 93 -9.78 11.87 0.09
N GLU A 94 -10.98 11.60 -0.42
CA GLU A 94 -11.47 12.14 -1.71
C GLU A 94 -10.52 11.82 -2.88
N GLY A 95 -10.06 10.56 -2.96
CA GLY A 95 -9.24 10.08 -4.09
C GLY A 95 -7.76 10.49 -4.02
N ARG A 96 -7.18 10.59 -2.82
CA ARG A 96 -5.77 10.98 -2.65
C ARG A 96 -4.82 9.82 -2.33
N VAL A 97 -5.33 8.59 -2.22
CA VAL A 97 -4.53 7.43 -1.83
C VAL A 97 -3.59 6.97 -2.94
N ILE A 98 -2.38 6.57 -2.56
CA ILE A 98 -1.42 5.84 -3.38
C ILE A 98 -0.99 4.61 -2.57
N LEU A 99 -1.23 3.41 -3.10
CA LEU A 99 -0.85 2.17 -2.43
C LEU A 99 0.57 1.75 -2.84
N GLY A 100 1.55 1.93 -1.96
CA GLY A 100 2.86 1.34 -2.14
C GLY A 100 2.90 -0.10 -1.61
N VAL A 101 3.40 -1.04 -2.42
CA VAL A 101 3.48 -2.46 -2.07
C VAL A 101 4.86 -3.05 -2.28
N GLY A 102 5.16 -4.12 -1.57
CA GLY A 102 6.41 -4.86 -1.70
C GLY A 102 6.38 -6.16 -0.91
N LEU A 103 7.54 -6.82 -0.84
CA LEU A 103 7.69 -8.11 -0.16
C LEU A 103 7.81 -8.00 1.37
N GLY A 104 8.20 -6.83 1.88
CA GLY A 104 8.67 -6.68 3.25
C GLY A 104 10.10 -7.23 3.44
N GLY A 105 10.94 -6.49 4.16
CA GLY A 105 12.37 -6.75 4.28
C GLY A 105 12.82 -7.30 5.65
N VAL A 106 11.92 -7.41 6.62
CA VAL A 106 12.26 -7.82 8.00
C VAL A 106 11.71 -9.22 8.26
N PRO A 107 12.57 -10.26 8.25
CA PRO A 107 12.13 -11.66 8.42
C PRO A 107 11.34 -11.89 9.71
N GLN A 108 11.76 -11.25 10.81
CA GLN A 108 11.12 -11.42 12.11
C GLN A 108 9.65 -10.98 12.13
N GLU A 109 9.25 -10.05 11.25
CA GLU A 109 7.84 -9.64 11.11
C GLU A 109 6.94 -10.72 10.48
N TYR A 110 7.54 -11.81 10.01
CA TYR A 110 6.87 -13.01 9.51
C TYR A 110 7.06 -14.18 10.47
N THR A 111 8.31 -14.53 10.79
CA THR A 111 8.64 -15.73 11.54
C THR A 111 8.13 -15.71 12.98
N ALA A 112 8.10 -14.53 13.62
CA ALA A 112 7.57 -14.40 14.98
C ALA A 112 6.06 -14.70 15.08
N PHE A 113 5.35 -14.66 13.96
CA PHE A 113 3.92 -14.97 13.88
C PHE A 113 3.63 -16.30 13.15
N GLY A 114 4.68 -17.11 12.89
CA GLY A 114 4.53 -18.38 12.17
C GLY A 114 4.16 -18.22 10.70
N GLU A 115 4.46 -17.05 10.12
CA GLU A 115 4.20 -16.78 8.71
C GLU A 115 5.39 -17.17 7.81
N GLU A 116 5.14 -17.22 6.50
CA GLU A 116 6.12 -17.64 5.50
C GLU A 116 7.32 -16.70 5.38
N GLU A 117 8.51 -17.24 5.61
CA GLU A 117 9.77 -16.52 5.49
C GLU A 117 10.35 -16.55 4.06
N ASN A 118 10.04 -17.59 3.28
CA ASN A 118 10.62 -17.78 1.95
C ASN A 118 10.25 -16.64 1.01
N ALA A 119 11.26 -15.94 0.51
CA ALA A 119 11.08 -14.77 -0.35
C ALA A 119 10.37 -15.11 -1.67
N GLN A 120 10.57 -16.32 -2.22
CA GLN A 120 9.90 -16.75 -3.44
C GLN A 120 8.39 -16.97 -3.22
N HIS A 121 8.01 -17.61 -2.11
CA HIS A 121 6.59 -17.75 -1.75
C HIS A 121 5.95 -16.41 -1.46
N ARG A 122 6.66 -15.49 -0.80
CA ARG A 122 6.18 -14.11 -0.60
C ARG A 122 5.99 -13.36 -1.92
N ALA A 123 6.89 -13.57 -2.90
CA ALA A 123 6.74 -12.97 -4.23
C ALA A 123 5.48 -13.51 -4.94
N GLN A 124 5.25 -14.81 -4.89
CA GLN A 124 4.03 -15.42 -5.45
C GLN A 124 2.75 -14.89 -4.78
N ARG A 125 2.78 -14.75 -3.43
CA ARG A 125 1.66 -14.14 -2.70
C ARG A 125 1.46 -12.66 -3.02
N LEU A 126 2.54 -11.92 -3.31
CA LEU A 126 2.47 -10.53 -3.75
C LEU A 126 1.78 -10.44 -5.11
N ASP A 127 2.23 -11.23 -6.08
CA ASP A 127 1.71 -11.23 -7.45
C ASP A 127 0.22 -11.60 -7.47
N GLU A 128 -0.13 -12.72 -6.83
CA GLU A 128 -1.52 -13.18 -6.74
C GLU A 128 -2.40 -12.21 -5.91
N GLY A 129 -1.85 -11.64 -4.84
CA GLY A 129 -2.55 -10.66 -4.02
C GLY A 129 -2.87 -9.37 -4.79
N LEU A 130 -1.99 -8.92 -5.67
CA LEU A 130 -2.23 -7.78 -6.55
C LEU A 130 -3.34 -8.05 -7.56
N GLU A 131 -3.36 -9.27 -8.15
CA GLU A 131 -4.45 -9.68 -9.03
C GLU A 131 -5.80 -9.65 -8.29
N VAL A 132 -5.84 -10.20 -7.09
CA VAL A 132 -7.08 -10.20 -6.28
C VAL A 132 -7.52 -8.78 -5.93
N LEU A 133 -6.59 -7.88 -5.55
CA LEU A 133 -6.90 -6.47 -5.29
C LEU A 133 -7.50 -5.78 -6.51
N ASP A 134 -6.88 -5.93 -7.67
CA ASP A 134 -7.33 -5.30 -8.92
C ASP A 134 -8.74 -5.76 -9.30
N ARG A 135 -9.00 -7.06 -9.20
CA ARG A 135 -10.31 -7.65 -9.45
C ARG A 135 -11.37 -7.18 -8.46
N LEU A 136 -11.06 -7.11 -7.17
CA LEU A 136 -12.00 -6.63 -6.14
C LEU A 136 -12.38 -5.16 -6.35
N TRP A 137 -11.47 -4.33 -6.87
CA TRP A 137 -11.75 -2.92 -7.14
C TRP A 137 -12.50 -2.66 -8.47
N SER A 138 -12.70 -3.69 -9.29
CA SER A 138 -13.50 -3.56 -10.53
C SER A 138 -14.98 -3.23 -10.26
N GLY A 139 -15.51 -3.68 -9.13
CA GLY A 139 -16.94 -3.62 -8.80
C GLY A 139 -17.76 -4.78 -9.36
N GLU A 140 -17.13 -5.71 -10.04
CA GLU A 140 -17.77 -6.93 -10.53
C GLU A 140 -17.79 -8.01 -9.44
N GLN A 141 -18.59 -9.04 -9.64
CA GLN A 141 -18.54 -10.24 -8.81
C GLN A 141 -17.25 -11.01 -9.11
N VAL A 142 -16.48 -11.29 -8.09
CA VAL A 142 -15.16 -11.93 -8.20
C VAL A 142 -15.22 -13.35 -7.66
N THR A 143 -14.80 -14.31 -8.50
CA THR A 143 -14.42 -15.66 -8.11
C THR A 143 -12.97 -15.89 -8.52
N HIS A 144 -12.11 -16.24 -7.58
CA HIS A 144 -10.69 -16.51 -7.78
C HIS A 144 -10.30 -17.78 -7.00
N HIS A 145 -9.67 -18.71 -7.68
CA HIS A 145 -9.13 -19.94 -7.09
C HIS A 145 -7.65 -20.04 -7.45
N GLY A 146 -6.81 -19.35 -6.66
CA GLY A 146 -5.37 -19.34 -6.86
C GLY A 146 -4.63 -20.30 -5.94
N THR A 147 -3.32 -20.19 -5.95
CA THR A 147 -2.44 -21.02 -5.10
C THR A 147 -2.46 -20.54 -3.65
N HIS A 148 -2.57 -19.25 -3.42
CA HIS A 148 -2.45 -18.61 -2.10
C HIS A 148 -3.75 -18.00 -1.60
N TYR A 149 -4.65 -17.65 -2.50
CA TYR A 149 -5.90 -16.96 -2.15
C TYR A 149 -7.11 -17.59 -2.86
N THR A 150 -8.22 -17.60 -2.14
CA THR A 150 -9.52 -18.01 -2.69
C THR A 150 -10.53 -16.93 -2.39
N VAL A 151 -11.30 -16.55 -3.42
CA VAL A 151 -12.46 -15.67 -3.34
C VAL A 151 -13.60 -16.36 -4.05
N SER A 152 -14.77 -16.43 -3.45
CA SER A 152 -15.95 -17.11 -4.01
C SER A 152 -17.13 -16.15 -4.03
N ASP A 153 -17.50 -15.70 -5.24
CA ASP A 153 -18.69 -14.90 -5.53
C ASP A 153 -18.84 -13.63 -4.69
N VAL A 154 -17.74 -12.86 -4.53
CA VAL A 154 -17.70 -11.63 -3.74
C VAL A 154 -17.74 -10.39 -4.62
N THR A 155 -18.61 -9.44 -4.29
CA THR A 155 -18.58 -8.08 -4.84
C THR A 155 -18.16 -7.14 -3.72
N LEU A 156 -17.04 -6.41 -3.91
CA LEU A 156 -16.56 -5.45 -2.93
C LEU A 156 -17.40 -4.17 -2.95
N ALA A 157 -17.82 -3.72 -1.78
CA ALA A 157 -18.41 -2.40 -1.56
C ALA A 157 -17.96 -1.87 -0.19
N PRO A 158 -17.63 -0.56 -0.06
CA PRO A 158 -17.58 0.42 -1.16
C PRO A 158 -16.39 0.21 -2.08
N LEU A 159 -16.47 0.78 -3.29
CA LEU A 159 -15.34 0.86 -4.22
C LEU A 159 -14.51 2.13 -3.96
N PRO A 160 -13.22 2.14 -4.34
CA PRO A 160 -12.44 3.36 -4.36
C PRO A 160 -13.08 4.43 -5.26
N LEU A 161 -12.79 5.71 -5.02
CA LEU A 161 -13.19 6.82 -5.91
C LEU A 161 -12.34 6.86 -7.17
N GLN A 162 -11.03 6.58 -7.04
CA GLN A 162 -10.10 6.66 -8.15
C GLN A 162 -10.39 5.63 -9.23
N ARG A 163 -10.31 6.03 -10.51
CA ARG A 163 -10.53 5.18 -11.68
C ARG A 163 -9.28 5.15 -12.56
N PRO A 164 -8.92 4.02 -13.18
CA PRO A 164 -9.60 2.71 -13.09
C PRO A 164 -9.47 2.04 -11.73
N ARG A 165 -8.52 2.43 -10.89
CA ARG A 165 -8.26 1.95 -9.52
C ARG A 165 -7.35 2.92 -8.76
N VAL A 166 -7.13 2.66 -7.48
CA VAL A 166 -6.09 3.34 -6.69
C VAL A 166 -4.71 3.10 -7.34
N PRO A 167 -3.88 4.14 -7.53
CA PRO A 167 -2.52 3.98 -8.03
C PRO A 167 -1.69 3.06 -7.14
N ILE A 168 -0.97 2.11 -7.76
CA ILE A 168 -0.09 1.19 -7.07
C ILE A 168 1.36 1.52 -7.40
N LEU A 169 2.19 1.74 -6.38
CA LEU A 169 3.63 1.86 -6.49
C LEU A 169 4.30 0.55 -6.07
N MET A 170 5.12 -0.01 -6.95
CA MET A 170 6.00 -1.13 -6.62
C MET A 170 7.35 -0.58 -6.15
N CYS A 171 7.78 -0.95 -4.95
CA CYS A 171 9.14 -0.63 -4.52
C CYS A 171 10.12 -1.58 -5.20
N PRO A 172 11.07 -1.06 -6.03
CA PRO A 172 12.01 -1.89 -6.76
C PRO A 172 13.17 -2.43 -5.90
N VAL A 173 13.13 -2.27 -4.59
CA VAL A 173 14.20 -2.75 -3.70
C VAL A 173 14.23 -4.26 -3.73
N ALA A 174 15.14 -4.75 -4.53
CA ALA A 174 15.62 -6.11 -4.64
C ALA A 174 14.53 -7.17 -4.90
N TRP A 175 14.19 -7.40 -6.18
CA TRP A 175 14.13 -8.76 -6.76
C TRP A 175 13.62 -8.66 -8.20
N ALA A 176 14.42 -9.14 -9.10
CA ALA A 176 14.21 -9.12 -10.55
C ALA A 176 13.14 -10.14 -11.03
N THR A 177 12.03 -10.31 -10.31
CA THR A 177 11.01 -11.31 -10.70
C THR A 177 9.58 -10.86 -10.43
N ALA A 178 9.31 -9.60 -10.13
CA ALA A 178 7.95 -9.12 -10.16
C ALA A 178 7.53 -8.96 -11.62
N ALA A 179 6.60 -9.78 -12.09
CA ALA A 179 5.95 -9.57 -13.37
C ALA A 179 5.45 -8.12 -13.43
N ARG A 180 5.79 -7.41 -14.49
CA ARG A 180 5.43 -6.01 -14.69
C ARG A 180 3.92 -5.87 -14.74
N ILE A 181 3.33 -5.38 -13.65
CA ILE A 181 2.05 -4.72 -13.78
C ILE A 181 2.37 -3.38 -14.45
N THR A 182 2.29 -3.37 -15.77
CA THR A 182 2.41 -2.16 -16.56
C THR A 182 1.33 -1.20 -16.09
N GLN A 183 1.72 -0.07 -15.51
CA GLN A 183 0.84 1.08 -15.49
C GLN A 183 0.45 1.31 -16.94
N GLY A 184 -0.82 1.23 -17.26
CA GLY A 184 -1.31 1.65 -18.55
C GLY A 184 -0.92 3.12 -18.73
N SER A 185 0.12 3.38 -19.53
CA SER A 185 0.43 4.72 -19.99
C SER A 185 -0.75 5.18 -20.85
N PRO A 186 -1.25 6.40 -20.69
CA PRO A 186 -2.38 6.89 -21.48
C PRO A 186 -2.13 6.88 -22.99
N ASP A 187 -0.91 6.61 -23.43
CA ASP A 187 -0.44 6.73 -24.82
C ASP A 187 0.22 5.48 -25.42
N GLY A 188 0.20 4.34 -24.72
CA GLY A 188 0.55 3.05 -25.34
C GLY A 188 1.99 2.87 -25.83
N THR A 189 2.94 3.70 -25.41
CA THR A 189 4.33 3.60 -25.87
C THR A 189 5.18 2.69 -24.96
N PRO A 190 5.86 1.65 -25.50
CA PRO A 190 6.75 0.81 -24.71
C PRO A 190 8.05 1.56 -24.37
N GLN A 191 8.35 1.75 -23.11
CA GLN A 191 9.67 2.28 -22.73
C GLN A 191 10.77 1.22 -22.87
N ALA A 192 11.85 1.65 -23.52
CA ALA A 192 12.98 0.87 -23.92
C ALA A 192 13.77 0.27 -22.74
N LYS A 193 14.32 -0.92 -22.99
CA LYS A 193 15.26 -1.63 -22.13
C LYS A 193 16.51 -0.78 -21.89
N ALA A 194 16.84 -0.46 -20.65
CA ALA A 194 18.18 -0.07 -20.26
C ALA A 194 19.01 -1.34 -20.00
N LYS A 195 20.21 -1.36 -20.59
CA LYS A 195 21.21 -2.43 -20.49
C LYS A 195 21.81 -2.50 -19.09
#